data_1e4526f67c1ffd1106b891b9d84f1942
#
_entry.id   1e4526f67c1ffd1106b891b9d84f1942
#
_cell.length_a   1.000
_cell.length_b   1.000
_cell.length_c   1.000
_cell.angle_alpha   90.00
_cell.angle_beta   90.00
_cell.angle_gamma   90.00
#
_symmetry.space_group_name_H-M   'P 1'
#
loop_
_entity.id
_entity.type
_entity.pdbx_description
1 polymer ?
#
loop_
_entity_poly.entity_id
_entity_poly.type
_entity_poly.pdbx_seq_one_letter_code
_entity_poly.pdbx_strand_id
1 'polypeptide(L)'
;MSNITIDNIKTWRDWGMVLMPCEDKKPLTKKGEWSVDWTEQELLNAKRVALLHQPQKKDAIGKTYLTIDFDDPEFVASSFSSMFPVSFTIGKEDSSGGIRTTHIEYEIDPNDVPKKKVAYENSIETLYSTCSIIGGVDRHTILNIQPVRLSQSQIGHVLQLVKVVNFLQHVAKVFPAEGGRDESFLRLAGALAHTELDTELKENMIEKLCEVIGDNEVKKRVKKIQYQEKQLAAGVDIATIKSLCENLNVKNTSKLAKAFDELKPDAVEEDAEEEIDYKRTISFSDLTDFLTTDFPQPSYIIEPLVSDQSIVQIVGASGVGKTMFGLAIAGAISTANGLLGMPSVGGPRPVLYVEGELPASDIQIRINGMLKSIKPEFIYDAKNFFVSSLQQQLKVNDRGFTPIQTEQGLIEIENAIVEIKKRTGKMPVVFIDNISCLASGLKENDADAWSPIINKFVKWKNMGSTVFYFHHLNKGNDSSGSTMQHRTIDMVLRMRKPDNKQKIKTFEDKGVQAIVDFPKWRLHDNSKHAQEHMLICEDWKWQKLPVLTSDEIEIVRMVNEELDVKEIAKQIDLAEKTIYKKIKKLKDEGVITDELNNKTSDRKTKEVC
;
A
#
# COMPACT_ATOMS: atom_id res chain seq x y z
N MET A 1 -3.20 37.58 -21.61
CA MET A 1 -3.51 36.48 -22.55
C MET A 1 -4.04 35.34 -21.72
N SER A 2 -4.97 34.57 -22.23
CA SER A 2 -5.50 33.39 -21.52
C SER A 2 -4.38 32.35 -21.32
N ASN A 3 -4.22 31.84 -20.12
CA ASN A 3 -3.24 30.78 -19.81
C ASN A 3 -3.77 29.38 -20.22
N ILE A 4 -4.86 29.32 -20.98
CA ILE A 4 -5.45 28.10 -21.48
C ILE A 4 -4.93 27.81 -22.87
N THR A 5 -4.50 26.57 -23.11
CA THR A 5 -4.10 26.08 -24.42
C THR A 5 -5.05 24.98 -24.91
N ILE A 6 -5.07 24.71 -26.21
CA ILE A 6 -5.83 23.59 -26.78
C ILE A 6 -5.40 22.26 -26.13
N ASP A 7 -4.10 22.09 -25.87
CA ASP A 7 -3.57 20.87 -25.25
C ASP A 7 -4.05 20.69 -23.82
N ASN A 8 -4.19 21.79 -23.04
CA ASN A 8 -4.80 21.71 -21.71
C ASN A 8 -6.26 21.24 -21.82
N ILE A 9 -7.05 21.82 -22.72
CA ILE A 9 -8.47 21.48 -22.91
C ILE A 9 -8.63 20.00 -23.29
N LYS A 10 -7.81 19.52 -24.25
CA LYS A 10 -7.80 18.11 -24.65
C LYS A 10 -7.45 17.19 -23.50
N THR A 11 -6.36 17.49 -22.80
CA THR A 11 -5.90 16.71 -21.64
C THR A 11 -6.98 16.62 -20.56
N TRP A 12 -7.62 17.73 -20.21
CA TRP A 12 -8.67 17.77 -19.19
C TRP A 12 -9.92 16.97 -19.62
N ARG A 13 -10.27 17.00 -20.90
CA ARG A 13 -11.36 16.17 -21.45
C ARG A 13 -11.00 14.68 -21.45
N ASP A 14 -9.78 14.32 -21.79
CA ASP A 14 -9.29 12.95 -21.73
C ASP A 14 -9.34 12.39 -20.29
N TRP A 15 -9.22 13.25 -19.28
CA TRP A 15 -9.43 12.89 -17.89
C TRP A 15 -10.91 12.75 -17.50
N GLY A 16 -11.83 13.08 -18.40
CA GLY A 16 -13.29 13.01 -18.19
C GLY A 16 -13.87 14.27 -17.54
N MET A 17 -13.15 15.38 -17.56
CA MET A 17 -13.65 16.68 -17.09
C MET A 17 -14.66 17.25 -18.07
N VAL A 18 -15.80 17.67 -17.54
CA VAL A 18 -16.81 18.41 -18.30
C VAL A 18 -16.54 19.90 -18.15
N LEU A 19 -16.18 20.54 -19.25
CA LEU A 19 -15.73 21.94 -19.29
C LEU A 19 -16.81 22.84 -19.87
N MET A 20 -16.92 24.07 -19.33
CA MET A 20 -17.84 25.07 -19.87
C MET A 20 -17.20 26.46 -19.88
N PRO A 21 -17.54 27.29 -20.89
CA PRO A 21 -17.07 28.66 -20.96
C PRO A 21 -17.80 29.56 -19.97
N CYS A 22 -17.06 30.50 -19.38
CA CYS A 22 -17.60 31.48 -18.44
C CYS A 22 -17.18 32.89 -18.78
N GLU A 23 -18.05 33.84 -18.50
CA GLU A 23 -17.73 35.24 -18.42
C GLU A 23 -17.67 35.62 -16.93
N ASP A 24 -16.50 36.09 -16.49
CA ASP A 24 -16.15 36.23 -15.08
C ASP A 24 -16.35 34.94 -14.25
N LYS A 25 -17.20 34.96 -13.21
CA LYS A 25 -17.54 33.80 -12.39
C LYS A 25 -18.87 33.14 -12.79
N LYS A 26 -19.47 33.55 -13.92
CA LYS A 26 -20.80 33.07 -14.34
C LYS A 26 -20.68 32.22 -15.62
N PRO A 27 -21.24 31.02 -15.65
CA PRO A 27 -21.41 30.27 -16.88
C PRO A 27 -22.19 31.06 -17.91
N LEU A 28 -21.88 30.89 -19.19
CA LEU A 28 -22.58 31.55 -20.29
C LEU A 28 -24.03 31.07 -20.47
N THR A 29 -24.38 29.92 -19.84
CA THR A 29 -25.73 29.35 -19.84
C THR A 29 -26.31 29.31 -18.44
N LYS A 30 -27.66 29.23 -18.32
CA LYS A 30 -28.33 29.08 -17.02
C LYS A 30 -28.10 27.71 -16.41
N LYS A 31 -28.12 27.62 -15.08
CA LYS A 31 -28.09 26.35 -14.36
C LYS A 31 -29.25 25.48 -14.82
N GLY A 32 -28.97 24.22 -15.21
CA GLY A 32 -29.95 23.28 -15.78
C GLY A 32 -29.93 23.24 -17.33
N GLU A 33 -29.32 24.22 -17.98
CA GLU A 33 -29.14 24.27 -19.45
C GLU A 33 -27.65 24.15 -19.82
N TRP A 34 -26.80 23.75 -18.86
CA TRP A 34 -25.37 23.60 -19.08
C TRP A 34 -25.11 22.47 -20.08
N SER A 35 -24.56 22.84 -21.24
CA SER A 35 -24.21 21.90 -22.29
C SER A 35 -22.85 21.29 -22.04
N VAL A 36 -22.71 20.00 -22.39
CA VAL A 36 -21.42 19.30 -22.36
C VAL A 36 -20.69 19.36 -23.71
N ASP A 37 -21.33 19.95 -24.73
CA ASP A 37 -20.93 19.86 -26.14
C ASP A 37 -20.20 21.10 -26.66
N TRP A 38 -19.52 21.84 -25.79
CA TRP A 38 -18.72 23.00 -26.18
C TRP A 38 -17.49 22.56 -26.99
N THR A 39 -17.21 23.23 -28.10
CA THR A 39 -16.01 22.97 -28.91
C THR A 39 -14.76 23.50 -28.20
N GLU A 40 -13.60 22.95 -28.55
CA GLU A 40 -12.31 23.42 -28.03
C GLU A 40 -12.07 24.92 -28.32
N GLN A 41 -12.51 25.39 -29.50
CA GLN A 41 -12.37 26.78 -29.93
C GLN A 41 -13.25 27.74 -29.10
N GLU A 42 -14.47 27.31 -28.74
CA GLU A 42 -15.35 28.12 -27.87
C GLU A 42 -14.77 28.24 -26.45
N LEU A 43 -14.22 27.12 -25.92
CA LEU A 43 -13.55 27.12 -24.62
C LEU A 43 -12.27 27.99 -24.64
N LEU A 44 -11.49 27.93 -25.73
CA LEU A 44 -10.28 28.74 -25.89
C LEU A 44 -10.57 30.22 -25.98
N ASN A 45 -11.68 30.61 -26.63
CA ASN A 45 -12.12 31.97 -26.81
C ASN A 45 -12.82 32.55 -25.57
N ALA A 46 -13.18 31.72 -24.61
CA ALA A 46 -13.81 32.16 -23.38
C ALA A 46 -12.83 32.93 -22.49
N LYS A 47 -13.35 33.92 -21.75
CA LYS A 47 -12.58 34.64 -20.75
C LYS A 47 -12.07 33.73 -19.65
N ARG A 48 -12.88 32.77 -19.26
CA ARG A 48 -12.59 31.73 -18.27
C ARG A 48 -13.23 30.38 -18.65
N VAL A 49 -12.64 29.31 -18.16
CA VAL A 49 -13.16 27.95 -18.29
C VAL A 49 -13.46 27.37 -16.91
N ALA A 50 -14.62 26.82 -16.73
CA ALA A 50 -15.04 26.15 -15.51
C ALA A 50 -15.13 24.63 -15.70
N LEU A 51 -14.82 23.91 -14.62
CA LEU A 51 -15.09 22.50 -14.44
C LEU A 51 -16.49 22.33 -13.83
N LEU A 52 -17.33 21.53 -14.46
CA LEU A 52 -18.63 21.15 -13.91
C LEU A 52 -18.46 20.00 -12.91
N HIS A 53 -18.93 20.17 -11.66
CA HIS A 53 -18.73 19.18 -10.58
C HIS A 53 -19.60 17.93 -10.74
N GLN A 54 -20.79 18.06 -11.33
CA GLN A 54 -21.70 16.93 -11.55
C GLN A 54 -22.30 17.01 -12.96
N PRO A 55 -22.41 15.87 -13.67
CA PRO A 55 -23.13 15.85 -14.94
C PRO A 55 -24.61 16.22 -14.73
N GLN A 56 -25.10 17.19 -15.49
CA GLN A 56 -26.48 17.69 -15.37
C GLN A 56 -27.51 16.83 -16.09
N LYS A 57 -27.08 15.93 -16.99
CA LYS A 57 -27.94 15.00 -17.71
C LYS A 57 -27.70 13.58 -17.25
N LYS A 58 -28.80 12.80 -17.15
CA LYS A 58 -28.79 11.40 -16.70
C LYS A 58 -27.90 10.48 -17.55
N ASP A 59 -27.65 10.87 -18.81
CA ASP A 59 -26.82 10.13 -19.78
C ASP A 59 -25.50 10.83 -20.09
N ALA A 60 -25.12 11.87 -19.33
CA ALA A 60 -23.87 12.58 -19.57
C ALA A 60 -22.68 11.73 -19.06
N ILE A 61 -21.76 11.42 -19.95
CA ILE A 61 -20.47 10.82 -19.61
C ILE A 61 -19.62 11.92 -18.96
N GLY A 62 -19.57 11.92 -17.65
CA GLY A 62 -18.76 12.86 -16.87
C GLY A 62 -18.51 12.35 -15.47
N LYS A 63 -17.42 12.79 -14.90
CA LYS A 63 -17.03 12.46 -13.53
C LYS A 63 -17.59 13.47 -12.56
N THR A 64 -17.75 13.08 -11.29
CA THR A 64 -18.14 13.96 -10.19
C THR A 64 -16.90 14.45 -9.46
N TYR A 65 -16.88 15.73 -9.10
CA TYR A 65 -15.74 16.38 -8.49
C TYR A 65 -16.09 17.05 -7.17
N LEU A 66 -15.12 17.03 -6.25
CA LEU A 66 -15.08 17.81 -5.02
C LEU A 66 -13.93 18.82 -5.16
N THR A 67 -14.23 20.09 -5.06
CA THR A 67 -13.25 21.17 -5.08
C THR A 67 -13.04 21.71 -3.67
N ILE A 68 -11.78 21.90 -3.28
CA ILE A 68 -11.41 22.75 -2.16
C ILE A 68 -11.13 24.14 -2.73
N ASP A 69 -11.95 25.12 -2.36
CA ASP A 69 -11.85 26.50 -2.81
C ASP A 69 -11.29 27.40 -1.69
N PHE A 70 -10.17 28.05 -1.97
CA PHE A 70 -9.52 29.02 -1.08
C PHE A 70 -9.94 30.43 -1.52
N ASP A 71 -11.02 30.94 -0.97
CA ASP A 71 -11.55 32.29 -1.23
C ASP A 71 -11.07 33.31 -0.17
N ASP A 72 -9.81 33.21 0.21
CA ASP A 72 -9.15 34.06 1.20
C ASP A 72 -8.41 35.21 0.49
N PRO A 73 -8.85 36.47 0.64
CA PRO A 73 -8.24 37.61 -0.03
C PRO A 73 -6.80 37.90 0.43
N GLU A 74 -6.41 37.45 1.62
CA GLU A 74 -5.06 37.62 2.18
C GLU A 74 -4.16 36.40 1.91
N PHE A 75 -4.68 35.35 1.26
CA PHE A 75 -4.00 34.10 0.96
C PHE A 75 -3.42 33.36 2.19
N VAL A 76 -3.89 33.63 3.41
CA VAL A 76 -3.43 32.96 4.62
C VAL A 76 -3.90 31.51 4.65
N ALA A 77 -5.18 31.26 4.31
CA ALA A 77 -5.71 29.89 4.24
C ALA A 77 -5.00 29.07 3.14
N SER A 78 -4.74 29.70 1.98
CA SER A 78 -4.05 29.03 0.86
C SER A 78 -2.60 28.63 1.20
N SER A 79 -1.96 29.30 2.16
CA SER A 79 -0.62 28.95 2.65
C SER A 79 -0.59 27.55 3.32
N PHE A 80 -1.75 27.03 3.72
CA PHE A 80 -1.91 25.67 4.27
C PHE A 80 -2.34 24.65 3.21
N SER A 81 -2.38 25.01 1.93
CA SER A 81 -2.83 24.12 0.84
C SER A 81 -2.02 22.82 0.75
N SER A 82 -0.76 22.82 1.17
CA SER A 82 0.11 21.64 1.21
C SER A 82 -0.31 20.57 2.24
N MET A 83 -1.27 20.86 3.11
CA MET A 83 -1.86 19.86 4.01
C MET A 83 -2.82 18.91 3.28
N PHE A 84 -3.34 19.31 2.13
CA PHE A 84 -4.26 18.49 1.35
C PHE A 84 -3.53 17.48 0.47
N PRO A 85 -4.13 16.32 0.18
CA PRO A 85 -3.58 15.36 -0.78
C PRO A 85 -3.28 16.03 -2.13
N VAL A 86 -2.17 15.63 -2.74
CA VAL A 86 -1.73 16.21 -4.03
C VAL A 86 -2.71 15.82 -5.13
N SER A 87 -3.26 16.82 -5.84
CA SER A 87 -4.21 16.65 -6.94
C SER A 87 -4.11 17.80 -7.93
N PHE A 88 -5.00 17.84 -8.95
CA PHE A 88 -5.06 18.94 -9.90
C PHE A 88 -5.25 20.28 -9.16
N THR A 89 -4.31 21.18 -9.34
CA THR A 89 -4.24 22.41 -8.53
C THR A 89 -4.17 23.66 -9.41
N ILE A 90 -5.04 24.60 -9.10
CA ILE A 90 -5.14 25.91 -9.77
C ILE A 90 -4.75 27.01 -8.78
N GLY A 91 -4.11 28.03 -9.30
CA GLY A 91 -3.71 29.21 -8.52
C GLY A 91 -4.05 30.53 -9.18
N LYS A 92 -3.81 31.58 -8.41
CA LYS A 92 -3.94 32.96 -8.83
C LYS A 92 -2.70 33.76 -8.39
N GLU A 93 -2.30 34.75 -9.18
CA GLU A 93 -1.22 35.65 -8.83
C GLU A 93 -1.64 36.58 -7.68
N ASP A 94 -0.82 36.68 -6.65
CA ASP A 94 -0.98 37.64 -5.55
C ASP A 94 -0.37 39.00 -5.89
N SER A 95 -0.52 39.97 -4.98
CA SER A 95 0.00 41.32 -5.15
C SER A 95 1.54 41.42 -5.22
N SER A 96 2.25 40.36 -4.81
CA SER A 96 3.72 40.26 -4.87
C SER A 96 4.22 39.57 -6.15
N GLY A 97 3.33 39.10 -7.03
CA GLY A 97 3.63 38.33 -8.23
C GLY A 97 3.83 36.85 -7.96
N GLY A 98 3.59 36.36 -6.74
CA GLY A 98 3.61 34.96 -6.39
C GLY A 98 2.29 34.26 -6.75
N ILE A 99 2.37 32.99 -7.24
CA ILE A 99 1.17 32.22 -7.52
C ILE A 99 0.73 31.51 -6.24
N ARG A 100 -0.52 31.75 -5.80
CA ARG A 100 -1.14 31.12 -4.63
C ARG A 100 -2.24 30.17 -5.05
N THR A 101 -2.34 29.03 -4.37
CA THR A 101 -3.40 28.03 -4.60
C THR A 101 -4.77 28.64 -4.37
N THR A 102 -5.69 28.43 -5.32
CA THR A 102 -7.10 28.82 -5.18
C THR A 102 -8.03 27.62 -5.22
N HIS A 103 -7.71 26.58 -5.98
CA HIS A 103 -8.53 25.38 -6.06
C HIS A 103 -7.67 24.12 -6.05
N ILE A 104 -8.16 23.08 -5.40
CA ILE A 104 -7.66 21.70 -5.51
C ILE A 104 -8.86 20.81 -5.89
N GLU A 105 -8.75 20.10 -7.01
CA GLU A 105 -9.82 19.30 -7.59
C GLU A 105 -9.60 17.80 -7.30
N TYR A 106 -10.61 17.15 -6.76
CA TYR A 106 -10.63 15.71 -6.53
C TYR A 106 -11.78 15.06 -7.29
N GLU A 107 -11.54 13.88 -7.85
CA GLU A 107 -12.61 13.02 -8.35
C GLU A 107 -13.25 12.25 -7.19
N ILE A 108 -14.58 12.18 -7.14
CA ILE A 108 -15.32 11.42 -6.12
C ILE A 108 -16.35 10.53 -6.77
N ASP A 109 -16.81 9.50 -6.06
CA ASP A 109 -17.96 8.73 -6.51
C ASP A 109 -19.23 9.59 -6.40
N PRO A 110 -20.15 9.55 -7.37
CA PRO A 110 -21.42 10.26 -7.28
C PRO A 110 -22.27 9.93 -6.06
N ASN A 111 -22.10 8.73 -5.49
CA ASN A 111 -22.78 8.30 -4.28
C ASN A 111 -22.11 8.81 -2.99
N ASP A 112 -20.86 9.25 -3.08
CA ASP A 112 -20.07 9.73 -1.94
C ASP A 112 -20.07 11.26 -1.83
N VAL A 113 -20.95 11.96 -2.57
CA VAL A 113 -21.07 13.42 -2.48
C VAL A 113 -21.44 13.83 -1.06
N PRO A 114 -20.67 14.75 -0.42
CA PRO A 114 -20.94 15.17 0.95
C PRO A 114 -22.37 15.72 1.11
N LYS A 115 -23.10 15.28 2.12
CA LYS A 115 -24.46 15.75 2.40
C LYS A 115 -24.48 17.20 2.87
N LYS A 116 -23.42 17.65 3.54
CA LYS A 116 -23.29 18.99 4.13
C LYS A 116 -22.05 19.69 3.57
N LYS A 117 -22.24 20.88 3.04
CA LYS A 117 -21.15 21.76 2.62
C LYS A 117 -20.38 22.25 3.85
N VAL A 118 -19.05 22.17 3.82
CA VAL A 118 -18.18 22.85 4.78
C VAL A 118 -17.73 24.15 4.12
N ALA A 119 -18.09 25.28 4.67
CA ALA A 119 -17.81 26.59 4.10
C ALA A 119 -17.58 27.65 5.17
N TYR A 120 -16.50 28.40 4.98
CA TYR A 120 -16.10 29.49 5.86
C TYR A 120 -15.94 30.76 5.03
N GLU A 121 -16.73 31.74 5.30
CA GLU A 121 -16.80 33.00 4.57
C GLU A 121 -15.43 33.69 4.48
N ASN A 122 -15.00 34.04 3.25
CA ASN A 122 -13.72 34.65 2.94
C ASN A 122 -12.51 33.82 3.46
N SER A 123 -12.57 32.50 3.35
CA SER A 123 -11.53 31.60 3.84
C SER A 123 -11.38 30.37 2.92
N ILE A 124 -12.02 29.29 3.30
CA ILE A 124 -11.93 28.00 2.61
C ILE A 124 -13.30 27.33 2.60
N GLU A 125 -13.65 26.72 1.47
CA GLU A 125 -14.90 25.99 1.35
C GLU A 125 -14.80 24.75 0.46
N THR A 126 -15.81 23.90 0.52
CA THR A 126 -15.98 22.76 -0.38
C THR A 126 -17.05 23.04 -1.42
N LEU A 127 -16.76 22.76 -2.69
CA LEU A 127 -17.70 22.87 -3.80
C LEU A 127 -17.88 21.49 -4.45
N TYR A 128 -19.13 21.05 -4.64
CA TYR A 128 -19.44 19.75 -5.26
C TYR A 128 -20.77 19.71 -6.02
N SER A 129 -21.53 20.81 -6.04
CA SER A 129 -22.86 20.87 -6.71
C SER A 129 -22.96 21.97 -7.75
N THR A 130 -21.85 22.64 -8.04
CA THR A 130 -21.78 23.79 -8.96
C THR A 130 -20.67 23.60 -9.99
N CYS A 131 -19.79 24.55 -10.10
CA CYS A 131 -18.60 24.51 -10.93
C CYS A 131 -17.47 25.32 -10.28
N SER A 132 -16.24 24.99 -10.63
CA SER A 132 -15.04 25.75 -10.26
C SER A 132 -14.35 26.33 -11.49
N ILE A 133 -13.76 27.52 -11.36
CA ILE A 133 -12.98 28.15 -12.44
C ILE A 133 -11.58 27.56 -12.46
N ILE A 134 -11.26 26.77 -13.47
CA ILE A 134 -9.97 26.07 -13.60
C ILE A 134 -9.03 26.68 -14.63
N GLY A 135 -9.48 27.63 -15.43
CA GLY A 135 -8.65 28.28 -16.44
C GLY A 135 -9.14 29.67 -16.80
N GLY A 136 -8.29 30.50 -17.38
CA GLY A 136 -8.63 31.85 -17.87
C GLY A 136 -7.55 32.91 -17.63
N VAL A 137 -7.97 34.18 -17.71
CA VAL A 137 -7.05 35.34 -17.70
C VAL A 137 -6.26 35.47 -16.40
N ASP A 138 -6.85 35.08 -15.26
CA ASP A 138 -6.27 35.24 -13.93
C ASP A 138 -6.05 33.88 -13.21
N ARG A 139 -6.02 32.78 -13.97
CA ARG A 139 -5.83 31.43 -13.42
C ARG A 139 -4.57 30.79 -13.98
N HIS A 140 -3.80 30.17 -13.11
CA HIS A 140 -2.57 29.46 -13.42
C HIS A 140 -2.71 28.00 -12.97
N THR A 141 -2.40 27.07 -13.86
CA THR A 141 -2.29 25.65 -13.47
C THR A 141 -0.98 25.48 -12.69
N ILE A 142 -1.08 25.25 -11.38
CA ILE A 142 0.08 24.97 -10.51
C ILE A 142 0.52 23.51 -10.73
N LEU A 143 -0.43 22.60 -10.72
CA LEU A 143 -0.18 21.17 -10.90
C LEU A 143 -1.17 20.57 -11.90
N ASN A 144 -0.68 20.21 -13.09
CA ASN A 144 -1.46 19.67 -14.19
C ASN A 144 -1.40 18.13 -14.19
N ILE A 145 -2.06 17.51 -13.24
CA ILE A 145 -2.21 16.05 -13.12
C ILE A 145 -3.70 15.70 -13.10
N GLN A 146 -4.04 14.47 -13.50
CA GLN A 146 -5.42 14.01 -13.39
C GLN A 146 -5.90 14.11 -11.94
N PRO A 147 -7.10 14.66 -11.65
CA PRO A 147 -7.65 14.70 -10.31
C PRO A 147 -7.64 13.34 -9.64
N VAL A 148 -7.11 13.30 -8.44
CA VAL A 148 -7.04 12.06 -7.65
C VAL A 148 -8.44 11.68 -7.20
N ARG A 149 -8.82 10.42 -7.38
CA ARG A 149 -10.10 9.90 -6.91
C ARG A 149 -10.01 9.58 -5.43
N LEU A 150 -10.90 10.20 -4.65
CA LEU A 150 -11.00 9.99 -3.21
C LEU A 150 -12.02 8.88 -2.90
N SER A 151 -11.71 8.06 -1.90
CA SER A 151 -12.66 7.17 -1.23
C SER A 151 -13.50 7.96 -0.22
N GLN A 152 -14.59 7.37 0.26
CA GLN A 152 -15.47 8.00 1.25
C GLN A 152 -14.70 8.42 2.52
N SER A 153 -13.78 7.58 3.03
CA SER A 153 -12.95 7.92 4.19
C SER A 153 -11.99 9.09 3.91
N GLN A 154 -11.42 9.14 2.70
CA GLN A 154 -10.55 10.24 2.29
C GLN A 154 -11.33 11.55 2.11
N ILE A 155 -12.57 11.49 1.64
CA ILE A 155 -13.46 12.66 1.61
C ILE A 155 -13.67 13.17 3.03
N GLY A 156 -13.96 12.29 4.01
CA GLY A 156 -14.08 12.67 5.43
C GLY A 156 -12.81 13.36 5.94
N HIS A 157 -11.64 12.80 5.64
CA HIS A 157 -10.37 13.40 6.01
C HIS A 157 -10.15 14.78 5.35
N VAL A 158 -10.45 14.93 4.05
CA VAL A 158 -10.36 16.22 3.35
C VAL A 158 -11.31 17.26 3.97
N LEU A 159 -12.53 16.87 4.34
CA LEU A 159 -13.47 17.78 5.03
C LEU A 159 -12.95 18.19 6.41
N GLN A 160 -12.31 17.28 7.14
CA GLN A 160 -11.64 17.59 8.42
C GLN A 160 -10.49 18.58 8.22
N LEU A 161 -9.68 18.40 7.16
CA LEU A 161 -8.60 19.35 6.83
C LEU A 161 -9.13 20.75 6.50
N VAL A 162 -10.30 20.89 5.90
CA VAL A 162 -10.94 22.20 5.70
C VAL A 162 -11.22 22.89 7.03
N LYS A 163 -11.74 22.16 8.04
CA LYS A 163 -11.94 22.70 9.41
C LYS A 163 -10.59 23.07 10.05
N VAL A 164 -9.58 22.22 9.92
CA VAL A 164 -8.23 22.45 10.44
C VAL A 164 -7.60 23.70 9.83
N VAL A 165 -7.67 23.88 8.51
CA VAL A 165 -7.12 25.05 7.83
C VAL A 165 -7.86 26.31 8.24
N ASN A 166 -9.20 26.25 8.39
CA ASN A 166 -9.96 27.38 8.92
C ASN A 166 -9.47 27.80 10.33
N PHE A 167 -9.20 26.84 11.21
CA PHE A 167 -8.63 27.15 12.53
C PHE A 167 -7.21 27.72 12.42
N LEU A 168 -6.32 27.09 11.66
CA LEU A 168 -4.92 27.51 11.56
C LEU A 168 -4.76 28.92 10.97
N GLN A 169 -5.57 29.32 9.99
CA GLN A 169 -5.53 30.67 9.46
C GLN A 169 -5.87 31.72 10.54
N HIS A 170 -6.85 31.41 11.42
CA HIS A 170 -7.18 32.32 12.51
C HIS A 170 -6.08 32.39 13.56
N VAL A 171 -5.40 31.26 13.84
CA VAL A 171 -4.21 31.24 14.69
C VAL A 171 -3.09 32.06 14.06
N ALA A 172 -2.74 31.83 12.79
CA ALA A 172 -1.64 32.51 12.11
C ALA A 172 -1.79 34.04 12.09
N LYS A 173 -3.03 34.54 11.90
CA LYS A 173 -3.32 36.00 11.87
C LYS A 173 -3.07 36.72 13.20
N VAL A 174 -3.08 36.02 14.32
CA VAL A 174 -2.93 36.61 15.65
C VAL A 174 -1.70 36.10 16.40
N PHE A 175 -0.93 35.20 15.80
CA PHE A 175 0.25 34.60 16.43
C PHE A 175 1.37 35.63 16.58
N PRO A 176 2.14 35.65 17.68
CA PRO A 176 3.21 36.62 17.89
C PRO A 176 4.29 36.60 16.80
N ALA A 177 4.70 37.75 16.30
CA ALA A 177 5.76 37.86 15.29
C ALA A 177 7.12 37.36 15.84
N GLU A 178 7.54 37.88 16.99
CA GLU A 178 8.73 37.46 17.73
C GLU A 178 8.51 37.63 19.24
N GLY A 179 9.22 36.86 20.07
CA GLY A 179 9.02 36.87 21.52
C GLY A 179 7.68 36.21 21.92
N GLY A 180 7.63 35.52 23.03
CA GLY A 180 6.41 34.86 23.48
C GLY A 180 5.93 33.65 22.67
N ARG A 181 6.51 33.36 21.49
CA ARG A 181 6.14 32.20 20.65
C ARG A 181 6.22 30.87 21.40
N ASP A 182 7.19 30.72 22.28
CA ASP A 182 7.38 29.47 23.03
C ASP A 182 6.18 29.16 23.93
N GLU A 183 5.66 30.15 24.63
CA GLU A 183 4.46 30.05 25.46
C GLU A 183 3.20 29.86 24.61
N SER A 184 3.07 30.60 23.51
CA SER A 184 1.93 30.48 22.59
C SER A 184 1.84 29.07 21.97
N PHE A 185 2.97 28.50 21.54
CA PHE A 185 3.01 27.10 21.08
C PHE A 185 2.71 26.09 22.19
N LEU A 186 3.14 26.33 23.42
CA LEU A 186 2.81 25.46 24.54
C LEU A 186 1.29 25.45 24.81
N ARG A 187 0.66 26.61 24.77
CA ARG A 187 -0.79 26.74 24.98
C ARG A 187 -1.58 26.20 23.79
N LEU A 188 -1.10 26.41 22.56
CA LEU A 188 -1.71 25.81 21.37
C LEU A 188 -1.64 24.27 21.44
N ALA A 189 -0.48 23.70 21.77
CA ALA A 189 -0.32 22.27 21.94
C ALA A 189 -1.24 21.70 23.04
N GLY A 190 -1.38 22.41 24.17
CA GLY A 190 -2.31 22.05 25.24
C GLY A 190 -3.77 22.06 24.76
N ALA A 191 -4.19 23.13 24.08
CA ALA A 191 -5.53 23.20 23.50
C ALA A 191 -5.80 22.05 22.53
N LEU A 192 -4.86 21.76 21.60
CA LEU A 192 -4.98 20.67 20.65
C LEU A 192 -5.00 19.29 21.33
N ALA A 193 -4.31 19.10 22.45
CA ALA A 193 -4.34 17.85 23.20
C ALA A 193 -5.76 17.50 23.74
N HIS A 194 -6.64 18.49 23.91
CA HIS A 194 -8.04 18.27 24.28
C HIS A 194 -8.95 17.92 23.09
N THR A 195 -8.43 17.86 21.87
CA THR A 195 -9.21 17.44 20.69
C THR A 195 -9.01 15.94 20.42
N GLU A 196 -9.98 15.33 19.73
CA GLU A 196 -9.90 13.93 19.26
C GLU A 196 -9.11 13.76 17.96
N LEU A 197 -8.47 14.81 17.46
CA LEU A 197 -7.58 14.70 16.30
C LEU A 197 -6.43 13.73 16.63
N ASP A 198 -5.98 12.96 15.64
CA ASP A 198 -4.80 12.11 15.82
C ASP A 198 -3.53 12.94 16.06
N THR A 199 -2.56 12.34 16.76
CA THR A 199 -1.32 13.03 17.14
C THR A 199 -0.53 13.49 15.92
N GLU A 200 -0.52 12.70 14.82
CA GLU A 200 0.20 13.04 13.60
C GLU A 200 -0.38 14.30 12.95
N LEU A 201 -1.70 14.42 12.88
CA LEU A 201 -2.37 15.61 12.37
C LEU A 201 -2.07 16.84 13.24
N LYS A 202 -2.10 16.72 14.58
CA LYS A 202 -1.73 17.79 15.50
C LYS A 202 -0.28 18.25 15.31
N GLU A 203 0.65 17.31 15.11
CA GLU A 203 2.05 17.60 14.84
C GLU A 203 2.21 18.33 13.51
N ASN A 204 1.54 17.86 12.44
CA ASN A 204 1.52 18.51 11.13
C ASN A 204 0.93 19.93 11.19
N MET A 205 -0.13 20.16 11.98
CA MET A 205 -0.69 21.49 12.22
C MET A 205 0.37 22.46 12.78
N ILE A 206 1.17 22.00 13.75
CA ILE A 206 2.24 22.83 14.32
C ILE A 206 3.35 23.08 13.28
N GLU A 207 3.76 22.06 12.54
CA GLU A 207 4.77 22.20 11.48
C GLU A 207 4.34 23.24 10.43
N LYS A 208 3.14 23.09 9.92
CA LYS A 208 2.61 24.03 8.90
C LYS A 208 2.41 25.44 9.44
N LEU A 209 1.99 25.57 10.69
CA LEU A 209 1.93 26.88 11.33
C LEU A 209 3.33 27.51 11.40
N CYS A 210 4.35 26.77 11.81
CA CYS A 210 5.73 27.25 11.83
C CYS A 210 6.20 27.74 10.45
N GLU A 211 5.92 26.97 9.39
CA GLU A 211 6.24 27.38 8.01
C GLU A 211 5.59 28.73 7.65
N VAL A 212 4.29 28.88 7.94
CA VAL A 212 3.51 30.06 7.58
C VAL A 212 3.97 31.31 8.34
N ILE A 213 4.30 31.18 9.63
CA ILE A 213 4.72 32.32 10.49
C ILE A 213 6.25 32.52 10.50
N GLY A 214 7.01 31.74 9.76
CA GLY A 214 8.47 31.81 9.68
C GLY A 214 9.17 31.45 11.00
N ASP A 215 8.74 30.40 11.70
CA ASP A 215 9.39 29.87 12.92
C ASP A 215 10.33 28.73 12.57
N ASN A 216 11.63 28.91 12.81
CA ASN A 216 12.66 27.91 12.46
C ASN A 216 12.84 26.82 13.53
N GLU A 217 12.20 26.92 14.69
CA GLU A 217 12.33 25.96 15.78
C GLU A 217 11.31 24.80 15.69
N VAL A 218 10.93 24.37 14.49
CA VAL A 218 9.88 23.40 14.18
C VAL A 218 9.94 22.17 15.09
N LYS A 219 11.09 21.50 15.17
CA LYS A 219 11.25 20.28 16.00
C LYS A 219 10.97 20.51 17.49
N LYS A 220 11.28 21.69 17.98
CA LYS A 220 11.01 22.07 19.38
C LYS A 220 9.53 22.31 19.58
N ARG A 221 8.84 22.92 18.60
CA ARG A 221 7.41 23.22 18.66
C ARG A 221 6.58 21.94 18.62
N VAL A 222 6.87 21.06 17.68
CA VAL A 222 6.19 19.77 17.51
C VAL A 222 6.24 18.91 18.79
N LYS A 223 7.40 18.79 19.42
CA LYS A 223 7.56 18.03 20.68
C LYS A 223 6.61 18.48 21.79
N LYS A 224 6.06 19.68 21.73
CA LYS A 224 5.11 20.17 22.73
C LYS A 224 3.76 19.42 22.65
N ILE A 225 3.36 18.90 21.49
CA ILE A 225 2.16 18.06 21.33
C ILE A 225 2.29 16.81 22.21
N GLN A 226 3.31 16.00 21.97
CA GLN A 226 3.54 14.76 22.74
C GLN A 226 3.69 15.03 24.24
N TYR A 227 4.36 16.15 24.59
CA TYR A 227 4.50 16.55 25.97
C TYR A 227 3.13 16.83 26.61
N GLN A 228 2.27 17.63 25.95
CA GLN A 228 0.97 18.01 26.48
C GLN A 228 0.00 16.81 26.54
N GLU A 229 -0.01 15.95 25.52
CA GLU A 229 -0.81 14.72 25.54
C GLU A 229 -0.42 13.80 26.69
N LYS A 230 0.89 13.67 26.96
CA LYS A 230 1.39 12.91 28.11
C LYS A 230 0.97 13.52 29.46
N GLN A 231 1.00 14.85 29.58
CA GLN A 231 0.54 15.54 30.79
C GLN A 231 -0.96 15.35 31.01
N LEU A 232 -1.76 15.49 29.94
CA LEU A 232 -3.21 15.26 29.99
C LEU A 232 -3.53 13.81 30.41
N ALA A 233 -2.86 12.83 29.82
CA ALA A 233 -3.02 11.42 30.19
C ALA A 233 -2.60 11.10 31.62
N ALA A 234 -1.70 11.90 32.22
CA ALA A 234 -1.29 11.82 33.62
C ALA A 234 -2.24 12.58 34.58
N GLY A 235 -3.33 13.15 34.06
CA GLY A 235 -4.29 13.93 34.86
C GLY A 235 -3.80 15.31 35.27
N VAL A 236 -2.76 15.83 34.63
CA VAL A 236 -2.25 17.18 34.88
C VAL A 236 -3.13 18.18 34.15
N ASP A 237 -3.49 19.26 34.81
CA ASP A 237 -4.24 20.37 34.21
C ASP A 237 -3.33 21.08 33.18
N ILE A 238 -3.74 21.12 31.93
CA ILE A 238 -2.99 21.70 30.82
C ILE A 238 -3.75 22.86 30.18
N ALA A 239 -3.06 23.59 29.30
CA ALA A 239 -3.63 24.73 28.62
C ALA A 239 -4.86 24.35 27.76
N THR A 240 -5.91 25.18 27.86
CA THR A 240 -7.16 25.05 27.11
C THR A 240 -7.23 26.10 25.99
N ILE A 241 -8.25 26.02 25.12
CA ILE A 241 -8.51 27.05 24.10
C ILE A 241 -8.73 28.44 24.74
N LYS A 242 -9.34 28.49 25.93
CA LYS A 242 -9.52 29.74 26.68
C LYS A 242 -8.17 30.36 27.03
N SER A 243 -7.25 29.57 27.58
CA SER A 243 -5.92 30.03 27.95
C SER A 243 -5.07 30.43 26.73
N LEU A 244 -5.28 29.78 25.59
CA LEU A 244 -4.66 30.17 24.30
C LEU A 244 -5.21 31.53 23.84
N CYS A 245 -6.52 31.74 23.86
CA CYS A 245 -7.13 32.99 23.48
C CYS A 245 -6.64 34.16 24.37
N GLU A 246 -6.54 33.95 25.68
CA GLU A 246 -5.97 34.91 26.62
C GLU A 246 -4.52 35.27 26.28
N ASN A 247 -3.70 34.27 26.01
CA ASN A 247 -2.29 34.47 25.60
C ASN A 247 -2.15 35.24 24.29
N LEU A 248 -3.01 34.95 23.30
CA LEU A 248 -3.02 35.61 22.01
C LEU A 248 -3.78 36.95 22.03
N ASN A 249 -4.28 37.37 23.17
CA ASN A 249 -5.04 38.59 23.38
C ASN A 249 -6.31 38.69 22.50
N VAL A 250 -7.01 37.57 22.33
CA VAL A 250 -8.28 37.49 21.60
C VAL A 250 -9.43 37.09 22.52
N LYS A 251 -10.65 37.51 22.18
CA LYS A 251 -11.84 37.16 22.98
C LYS A 251 -12.20 35.69 22.81
N ASN A 252 -12.71 35.03 23.86
CA ASN A 252 -13.21 33.63 23.81
C ASN A 252 -14.39 33.43 22.83
N THR A 253 -15.06 34.50 22.39
CA THR A 253 -16.11 34.49 21.36
C THR A 253 -15.58 34.81 19.99
N SER A 254 -14.25 34.84 19.79
CA SER A 254 -13.58 35.15 18.52
C SER A 254 -13.83 34.07 17.48
N LYS A 255 -13.57 34.42 16.21
CA LYS A 255 -13.58 33.44 15.10
C LYS A 255 -12.62 32.26 15.35
N LEU A 256 -11.48 32.52 16.04
CA LEU A 256 -10.51 31.51 16.43
C LEU A 256 -11.14 30.48 17.39
N ALA A 257 -11.80 30.93 18.44
CA ALA A 257 -12.44 30.02 19.41
C ALA A 257 -13.56 29.19 18.76
N LYS A 258 -14.37 29.81 17.91
CA LYS A 258 -15.41 29.11 17.14
C LYS A 258 -14.81 28.08 16.20
N ALA A 259 -13.76 28.42 15.45
CA ALA A 259 -13.09 27.49 14.56
C ALA A 259 -12.44 26.32 15.33
N PHE A 260 -11.99 26.56 16.56
CA PHE A 260 -11.50 25.48 17.43
C PHE A 260 -12.61 24.52 17.86
N ASP A 261 -13.79 25.04 18.22
CA ASP A 261 -14.93 24.19 18.62
C ASP A 261 -15.38 23.27 17.48
N GLU A 262 -15.21 23.69 16.22
CA GLU A 262 -15.50 22.88 15.05
C GLU A 262 -14.46 21.77 14.77
N LEU A 263 -13.29 21.81 15.42
CA LEU A 263 -12.31 20.70 15.39
C LEU A 263 -12.75 19.50 16.24
N LYS A 264 -13.64 19.74 17.21
CA LYS A 264 -14.26 18.64 17.96
C LYS A 264 -15.10 17.82 16.98
N PRO A 265 -15.24 16.52 17.20
CA PRO A 265 -16.27 15.74 16.51
C PRO A 265 -17.58 16.52 16.63
N ASP A 266 -18.34 16.61 15.55
CA ASP A 266 -19.68 17.20 15.65
C ASP A 266 -20.34 16.51 16.85
N ALA A 267 -20.72 17.30 17.88
CA ALA A 267 -21.37 16.77 19.06
C ALA A 267 -22.53 15.92 18.55
N VAL A 268 -22.50 14.63 18.86
CA VAL A 268 -23.64 13.77 18.62
C VAL A 268 -24.78 14.51 19.32
N GLU A 269 -25.71 15.06 18.55
CA GLU A 269 -26.94 15.58 19.11
C GLU A 269 -27.58 14.41 19.85
N GLU A 270 -27.48 14.43 21.20
CA GLU A 270 -27.99 13.39 22.08
C GLU A 270 -29.52 13.26 22.05
N ASP A 271 -30.21 13.89 21.08
CA ASP A 271 -31.65 13.81 20.87
C ASP A 271 -32.08 13.61 19.39
N ALA A 272 -31.19 13.29 18.50
CA ALA A 272 -31.57 12.51 17.35
C ALA A 272 -31.28 11.04 17.76
N GLU A 273 -32.32 10.27 18.08
CA GLU A 273 -32.28 8.83 17.88
C GLU A 273 -31.48 8.63 16.59
N GLU A 274 -30.31 7.95 16.67
CA GLU A 274 -29.59 7.53 15.46
C GLU A 274 -30.69 6.89 14.62
N GLU A 275 -31.16 7.61 13.60
CA GLU A 275 -31.96 7.01 12.55
C GLU A 275 -30.99 5.98 11.95
N ILE A 276 -31.06 4.76 12.52
CA ILE A 276 -30.33 3.62 12.01
C ILE A 276 -30.64 3.66 10.54
N ASP A 277 -29.63 3.94 9.70
CA ASP A 277 -29.84 4.00 8.25
C ASP A 277 -30.18 2.59 7.81
N TYR A 278 -31.46 2.26 7.93
CA TYR A 278 -32.03 0.97 7.51
C TYR A 278 -31.80 0.69 6.01
N LYS A 279 -31.23 1.66 5.25
CA LYS A 279 -30.75 1.45 3.89
C LYS A 279 -29.40 0.79 3.81
N ARG A 280 -28.59 0.83 4.90
CA ARG A 280 -27.36 0.03 5.05
C ARG A 280 -27.71 -1.31 5.68
N THR A 281 -28.36 -2.16 4.94
CA THR A 281 -28.58 -3.55 5.34
C THR A 281 -27.41 -4.41 4.91
N ILE A 282 -27.11 -5.43 5.72
CA ILE A 282 -26.26 -6.55 5.27
C ILE A 282 -26.95 -7.14 4.04
N SER A 283 -26.23 -7.29 2.95
CA SER A 283 -26.74 -8.06 1.81
C SER A 283 -26.95 -9.52 2.23
N PHE A 284 -28.11 -10.05 2.04
CA PHE A 284 -28.45 -11.44 2.35
C PHE A 284 -29.28 -12.05 1.21
N SER A 285 -29.14 -13.35 1.06
CA SER A 285 -29.97 -14.17 0.16
C SER A 285 -30.65 -15.26 0.98
N ASP A 286 -31.79 -15.74 0.54
CA ASP A 286 -32.29 -16.99 1.10
C ASP A 286 -31.39 -18.16 0.68
N LEU A 287 -31.57 -19.32 1.32
CA LEU A 287 -30.70 -20.47 1.09
C LEU A 287 -30.79 -20.97 -0.36
N THR A 288 -31.95 -20.91 -0.98
CA THR A 288 -32.16 -21.38 -2.36
C THR A 288 -31.39 -20.47 -3.32
N ASP A 289 -31.56 -19.17 -3.19
CA ASP A 289 -30.87 -18.18 -4.01
C ASP A 289 -29.35 -18.27 -3.81
N PHE A 290 -28.89 -18.44 -2.55
CA PHE A 290 -27.47 -18.58 -2.27
C PHE A 290 -26.87 -19.83 -2.91
N LEU A 291 -27.54 -20.98 -2.85
CA LEU A 291 -27.07 -22.25 -3.42
C LEU A 291 -27.14 -22.29 -4.95
N THR A 292 -28.03 -21.51 -5.55
CA THR A 292 -28.19 -21.43 -7.01
C THR A 292 -27.37 -20.31 -7.64
N THR A 293 -26.84 -19.39 -6.83
CA THR A 293 -25.93 -18.33 -7.32
C THR A 293 -24.60 -18.94 -7.74
N ASP A 294 -24.18 -18.66 -8.97
CA ASP A 294 -22.88 -19.08 -9.49
C ASP A 294 -21.76 -18.18 -8.93
N PHE A 295 -21.22 -18.56 -7.78
CA PHE A 295 -20.06 -17.89 -7.23
C PHE A 295 -18.77 -18.36 -7.91
N PRO A 296 -17.83 -17.45 -8.22
CA PRO A 296 -16.53 -17.82 -8.77
C PRO A 296 -15.85 -18.87 -7.89
N GLN A 297 -15.52 -20.02 -8.46
CA GLN A 297 -14.79 -21.05 -7.75
C GLN A 297 -13.36 -20.62 -7.48
N PRO A 298 -12.74 -21.04 -6.35
CA PRO A 298 -11.34 -20.79 -6.10
C PRO A 298 -10.49 -21.27 -7.28
N SER A 299 -9.70 -20.36 -7.82
CA SER A 299 -8.77 -20.64 -8.92
C SER A 299 -7.33 -20.60 -8.43
N TYR A 300 -6.41 -21.13 -9.25
CA TYR A 300 -4.97 -21.12 -8.96
C TYR A 300 -4.24 -20.26 -9.96
N ILE A 301 -3.12 -19.69 -9.51
CA ILE A 301 -2.08 -19.08 -10.35
C ILE A 301 -0.95 -20.08 -10.59
N ILE A 302 -0.53 -20.79 -9.53
CA ILE A 302 0.38 -21.97 -9.59
C ILE A 302 -0.30 -23.09 -8.78
N GLU A 303 -0.75 -24.13 -9.44
CA GLU A 303 -1.50 -25.21 -8.79
C GLU A 303 -0.57 -26.25 -8.16
N PRO A 304 -0.78 -26.63 -6.87
CA PRO A 304 -1.76 -26.08 -5.91
C PRO A 304 -1.20 -24.96 -5.03
N LEU A 305 0.03 -24.48 -5.28
CA LEU A 305 0.80 -23.65 -4.35
C LEU A 305 0.21 -22.24 -4.16
N VAL A 306 -0.22 -21.60 -5.26
CA VAL A 306 -0.66 -20.19 -5.22
C VAL A 306 -2.10 -20.10 -5.69
N SER A 307 -3.00 -19.86 -4.74
CA SER A 307 -4.40 -19.56 -5.04
C SER A 307 -4.55 -18.12 -5.52
N ASP A 308 -5.42 -17.90 -6.48
CA ASP A 308 -5.81 -16.54 -6.88
C ASP A 308 -6.59 -15.87 -5.73
N GLN A 309 -6.52 -14.56 -5.65
CA GLN A 309 -7.21 -13.76 -4.63
C GLN A 309 -6.96 -14.27 -3.20
N SER A 310 -5.70 -14.44 -2.84
CA SER A 310 -5.28 -14.94 -1.53
C SER A 310 -4.26 -14.02 -0.87
N ILE A 311 -4.15 -14.13 0.46
CA ILE A 311 -3.11 -13.47 1.26
C ILE A 311 -2.16 -14.55 1.75
N VAL A 312 -0.89 -14.44 1.35
CA VAL A 312 0.17 -15.40 1.64
C VAL A 312 1.26 -14.73 2.46
N GLN A 313 1.55 -15.28 3.62
CA GLN A 313 2.68 -14.88 4.43
C GLN A 313 3.87 -15.80 4.18
N ILE A 314 5.04 -15.22 3.84
CA ILE A 314 6.32 -15.94 3.82
C ILE A 314 7.11 -15.54 5.06
N VAL A 315 7.34 -16.49 5.97
CA VAL A 315 7.97 -16.23 7.26
C VAL A 315 9.22 -17.08 7.47
N GLY A 316 10.22 -16.54 8.14
CA GLY A 316 11.46 -17.26 8.45
C GLY A 316 12.58 -16.35 8.93
N ALA A 317 13.64 -16.93 9.49
CA ALA A 317 14.80 -16.20 9.97
C ALA A 317 15.50 -15.42 8.84
N SER A 318 16.29 -14.39 9.20
CA SER A 318 17.11 -13.69 8.21
C SER A 318 18.11 -14.65 7.54
N GLY A 319 18.35 -14.46 6.24
CA GLY A 319 19.27 -15.27 5.46
C GLY A 319 18.85 -16.73 5.22
N VAL A 320 17.56 -17.05 5.34
CA VAL A 320 17.03 -18.41 5.02
C VAL A 320 16.65 -18.56 3.54
N GLY A 321 16.67 -17.48 2.75
CA GLY A 321 16.33 -17.50 1.32
C GLY A 321 14.92 -17.03 0.97
N LYS A 322 14.19 -16.37 1.90
CA LYS A 322 12.81 -15.88 1.67
C LYS A 322 12.69 -15.05 0.40
N THR A 323 13.49 -13.97 0.27
CA THR A 323 13.49 -13.10 -0.91
C THR A 323 13.80 -13.86 -2.20
N MET A 324 14.77 -14.78 -2.18
CA MET A 324 15.11 -15.58 -3.35
C MET A 324 13.96 -16.50 -3.78
N PHE A 325 13.29 -17.14 -2.82
CA PHE A 325 12.13 -17.98 -3.12
C PHE A 325 10.92 -17.17 -3.56
N GLY A 326 10.69 -16.00 -2.94
CA GLY A 326 9.66 -15.05 -3.36
C GLY A 326 9.86 -14.56 -4.79
N LEU A 327 11.10 -14.23 -5.17
CA LEU A 327 11.43 -13.87 -6.55
C LEU A 327 11.18 -15.05 -7.53
N ALA A 328 11.46 -16.29 -7.13
CA ALA A 328 11.15 -17.46 -7.94
C ALA A 328 9.65 -17.63 -8.17
N ILE A 329 8.83 -17.45 -7.11
CA ILE A 329 7.36 -17.43 -7.23
C ILE A 329 6.91 -16.31 -8.15
N ALA A 330 7.41 -15.09 -7.95
CA ALA A 330 7.07 -13.92 -8.75
C ALA A 330 7.45 -14.10 -10.24
N GLY A 331 8.63 -14.68 -10.50
CA GLY A 331 9.09 -15.01 -11.84
C GLY A 331 8.21 -16.06 -12.51
N ALA A 332 7.88 -17.12 -11.80
CA ALA A 332 6.98 -18.17 -12.32
C ALA A 332 5.60 -17.61 -12.69
N ILE A 333 5.05 -16.71 -11.84
CA ILE A 333 3.77 -16.04 -12.07
C ILE A 333 3.84 -15.12 -13.29
N SER A 334 4.87 -14.29 -13.40
CA SER A 334 4.98 -13.30 -14.47
C SER A 334 5.22 -13.91 -15.84
N THR A 335 5.79 -15.13 -15.89
CA THR A 335 6.13 -15.85 -17.11
C THR A 335 5.20 -17.04 -17.42
N ALA A 336 4.34 -17.44 -16.48
CA ALA A 336 3.50 -18.64 -16.52
C ALA A 336 4.30 -19.95 -16.67
N ASN A 337 5.51 -20.02 -16.14
CA ASN A 337 6.37 -21.21 -16.28
C ASN A 337 6.21 -22.29 -15.20
N GLY A 338 5.32 -22.06 -14.23
CA GLY A 338 5.21 -22.96 -13.09
C GLY A 338 6.43 -22.90 -12.15
N LEU A 339 6.39 -23.67 -11.06
CA LEU A 339 7.44 -23.71 -10.05
C LEU A 339 7.49 -25.07 -9.36
N LEU A 340 8.67 -25.63 -9.17
CA LEU A 340 8.88 -26.91 -8.44
C LEU A 340 8.06 -28.08 -9.02
N GLY A 341 7.87 -28.12 -10.34
CA GLY A 341 7.03 -29.12 -11.02
C GLY A 341 5.52 -28.84 -10.93
N MET A 342 5.12 -27.73 -10.28
CA MET A 342 3.72 -27.32 -10.18
C MET A 342 3.37 -26.39 -11.38
N PRO A 343 2.27 -26.65 -12.11
CA PRO A 343 1.93 -25.90 -13.31
C PRO A 343 1.39 -24.50 -12.97
N SER A 344 1.67 -23.55 -13.84
CA SER A 344 1.00 -22.26 -13.85
C SER A 344 -0.36 -22.36 -14.57
N VAL A 345 -1.37 -21.67 -14.04
CA VAL A 345 -2.74 -21.69 -14.55
C VAL A 345 -3.15 -20.28 -15.00
N GLY A 346 -3.90 -20.19 -16.10
CA GLY A 346 -4.45 -18.93 -16.59
C GLY A 346 -3.48 -17.96 -17.29
N GLY A 347 -2.26 -18.44 -17.59
CA GLY A 347 -1.24 -17.67 -18.31
C GLY A 347 -0.55 -16.58 -17.46
N PRO A 348 0.32 -15.75 -18.07
CA PRO A 348 1.10 -14.76 -17.34
C PRO A 348 0.23 -13.74 -16.60
N ARG A 349 0.63 -13.41 -15.36
CA ARG A 349 -0.01 -12.40 -14.52
C ARG A 349 0.99 -11.28 -14.21
N PRO A 350 0.57 -10.02 -14.17
CA PRO A 350 1.45 -8.95 -13.72
C PRO A 350 1.81 -9.14 -12.24
N VAL A 351 3.07 -8.82 -11.92
CA VAL A 351 3.62 -8.84 -10.57
C VAL A 351 4.04 -7.42 -10.20
N LEU A 352 3.68 -6.96 -9.01
CA LEU A 352 4.25 -5.79 -8.36
C LEU A 352 5.13 -6.26 -7.19
N TYR A 353 6.45 -6.07 -7.31
CA TYR A 353 7.41 -6.41 -6.26
C TYR A 353 7.91 -5.13 -5.56
N VAL A 354 7.48 -4.92 -4.33
CA VAL A 354 7.87 -3.79 -3.48
C VAL A 354 8.98 -4.24 -2.55
N GLU A 355 10.17 -3.65 -2.72
CA GLU A 355 11.39 -4.07 -2.04
C GLU A 355 11.96 -2.93 -1.19
N GLY A 356 12.02 -3.14 0.11
CA GLY A 356 12.43 -2.13 1.09
C GLY A 356 13.76 -2.36 1.78
N GLU A 357 14.46 -3.49 1.53
CA GLU A 357 15.67 -3.86 2.27
C GLU A 357 16.94 -3.80 1.43
N LEU A 358 16.91 -4.34 0.22
CA LEU A 358 18.12 -4.55 -0.58
C LEU A 358 18.44 -3.36 -1.49
N PRO A 359 19.73 -3.12 -1.78
CA PRO A 359 20.13 -2.20 -2.85
C PRO A 359 19.50 -2.59 -4.19
N ALA A 360 19.11 -1.60 -5.01
CA ALA A 360 18.48 -1.86 -6.31
C ALA A 360 19.37 -2.70 -7.24
N SER A 361 20.69 -2.54 -7.17
CA SER A 361 21.67 -3.36 -7.91
C SER A 361 21.56 -4.84 -7.56
N ASP A 362 21.40 -5.16 -6.26
CA ASP A 362 21.31 -6.54 -5.81
C ASP A 362 20.00 -7.18 -6.27
N ILE A 363 18.88 -6.43 -6.20
CA ILE A 363 17.60 -6.86 -6.73
C ILE A 363 17.67 -7.07 -8.23
N GLN A 364 18.32 -6.18 -8.98
CA GLN A 364 18.53 -6.36 -10.44
C GLN A 364 19.30 -7.65 -10.75
N ILE A 365 20.39 -7.91 -10.01
CA ILE A 365 21.19 -9.14 -10.17
C ILE A 365 20.33 -10.37 -9.90
N ARG A 366 19.55 -10.36 -8.80
CA ARG A 366 18.70 -11.48 -8.40
C ARG A 366 17.56 -11.74 -9.39
N ILE A 367 16.84 -10.68 -9.81
CA ILE A 367 15.78 -10.80 -10.83
C ILE A 367 16.36 -11.30 -12.15
N ASN A 368 17.50 -10.78 -12.58
CA ASN A 368 18.14 -11.19 -13.82
C ASN A 368 18.59 -12.66 -13.77
N GLY A 369 19.19 -13.10 -12.66
CA GLY A 369 19.54 -14.50 -12.43
C GLY A 369 18.31 -15.42 -12.46
N MET A 370 17.25 -15.04 -11.78
CA MET A 370 16.00 -15.79 -11.74
C MET A 370 15.36 -15.89 -13.14
N LEU A 371 15.22 -14.78 -13.87
CA LEU A 371 14.63 -14.78 -15.21
C LEU A 371 15.44 -15.64 -16.19
N LYS A 372 16.77 -15.57 -16.15
CA LYS A 372 17.65 -16.42 -16.97
C LYS A 372 17.49 -17.90 -16.65
N SER A 373 17.23 -18.28 -15.40
CA SER A 373 17.04 -19.68 -15.02
C SER A 373 15.69 -20.24 -15.51
N ILE A 374 14.68 -19.37 -15.64
CA ILE A 374 13.34 -19.75 -16.12
C ILE A 374 13.33 -19.87 -17.65
N LYS A 375 13.77 -18.83 -18.37
CA LYS A 375 13.89 -18.82 -19.85
C LYS A 375 15.03 -17.90 -20.28
N PRO A 376 16.15 -18.43 -20.82
CA PRO A 376 17.29 -17.62 -21.24
C PRO A 376 16.97 -16.57 -22.30
N GLU A 377 16.00 -16.83 -23.19
CA GLU A 377 15.53 -15.93 -24.25
C GLU A 377 14.57 -14.82 -23.79
N PHE A 378 14.10 -14.87 -22.55
CA PHE A 378 13.00 -14.02 -22.06
C PHE A 378 13.43 -12.69 -21.42
N ILE A 379 14.69 -12.30 -21.51
CA ILE A 379 15.25 -11.10 -20.85
C ILE A 379 14.47 -9.81 -21.20
N TYR A 380 13.73 -9.79 -22.30
CA TYR A 380 13.01 -8.60 -22.79
C TYR A 380 11.48 -8.66 -22.68
N ASP A 381 10.89 -9.76 -22.26
CA ASP A 381 9.43 -9.91 -22.17
C ASP A 381 8.89 -9.73 -20.75
N ALA A 382 9.66 -9.06 -19.90
CA ALA A 382 9.31 -8.77 -18.51
C ALA A 382 8.22 -7.68 -18.35
N LYS A 383 7.35 -7.51 -19.37
CA LYS A 383 6.22 -6.55 -19.35
C LYS A 383 5.24 -6.79 -18.22
N ASN A 384 5.30 -7.97 -17.59
CA ASN A 384 4.47 -8.36 -16.48
C ASN A 384 5.22 -8.34 -15.13
N PHE A 385 6.43 -7.79 -15.04
CA PHE A 385 7.18 -7.72 -13.79
C PHE A 385 7.54 -6.27 -13.47
N PHE A 386 6.88 -5.70 -12.47
CA PHE A 386 7.07 -4.32 -12.01
C PHE A 386 7.79 -4.34 -10.66
N VAL A 387 8.81 -3.53 -10.52
CA VAL A 387 9.61 -3.41 -9.29
C VAL A 387 9.55 -2.00 -8.76
N SER A 388 9.32 -1.87 -7.47
CA SER A 388 9.50 -0.64 -6.72
C SER A 388 10.52 -0.88 -5.62
N SER A 389 11.68 -0.23 -5.70
CA SER A 389 12.77 -0.37 -4.73
C SER A 389 13.00 0.91 -3.94
N LEU A 390 13.57 0.78 -2.74
CA LEU A 390 13.89 1.92 -1.88
C LEU A 390 14.72 2.98 -2.61
N GLN A 391 15.73 2.57 -3.40
CA GLN A 391 16.56 3.52 -4.16
C GLN A 391 15.81 4.24 -5.28
N GLN A 392 14.81 3.61 -5.91
CA GLN A 392 13.94 4.29 -6.87
C GLN A 392 13.09 5.35 -6.16
N GLN A 393 12.54 5.04 -4.99
CA GLN A 393 11.76 6.01 -4.21
C GLN A 393 12.61 7.18 -3.74
N LEU A 394 13.83 6.93 -3.25
CA LEU A 394 14.77 8.00 -2.85
C LEU A 394 15.10 8.95 -4.01
N LYS A 395 15.17 8.47 -5.25
CA LYS A 395 15.39 9.34 -6.43
C LYS A 395 14.19 10.22 -6.77
N VAL A 396 12.99 9.82 -6.38
CA VAL A 396 11.75 10.53 -6.72
C VAL A 396 11.38 11.55 -5.64
N ASN A 397 11.56 11.21 -4.36
CA ASN A 397 11.02 12.01 -3.25
C ASN A 397 12.00 12.27 -2.09
N ASP A 398 13.27 11.88 -2.20
CA ASP A 398 14.34 12.02 -1.18
C ASP A 398 14.03 11.40 0.20
N ARG A 399 12.86 10.80 0.39
CA ARG A 399 12.40 10.23 1.68
C ARG A 399 12.29 8.72 1.69
N GLY A 400 12.41 8.07 0.53
CA GLY A 400 12.18 6.63 0.39
C GLY A 400 10.68 6.27 0.35
N PHE A 401 10.34 5.08 0.83
CA PHE A 401 8.94 4.66 0.94
C PHE A 401 8.24 5.41 2.08
N THR A 402 7.01 5.84 1.81
CA THR A 402 6.10 6.21 2.89
C THR A 402 5.80 4.96 3.71
N PRO A 403 5.90 5.01 5.06
CA PRO A 403 5.70 3.83 5.89
C PRO A 403 4.33 3.18 5.64
N ILE A 404 4.32 1.88 5.34
CA ILE A 404 3.09 1.17 4.94
C ILE A 404 2.08 0.97 6.07
N GLN A 405 2.43 1.21 7.34
CA GLN A 405 1.46 1.26 8.42
C GLN A 405 0.61 2.54 8.39
N THR A 406 1.01 3.55 7.62
CA THR A 406 0.23 4.76 7.41
C THR A 406 -0.77 4.58 6.27
N GLU A 407 -1.88 5.29 6.32
CA GLU A 407 -2.87 5.28 5.25
C GLU A 407 -2.26 5.72 3.91
N GLN A 408 -1.41 6.75 3.94
CA GLN A 408 -0.72 7.26 2.75
C GLN A 408 0.18 6.20 2.10
N GLY A 409 1.00 5.49 2.88
CA GLY A 409 1.87 4.43 2.34
C GLY A 409 1.08 3.28 1.70
N LEU A 410 -0.06 2.91 2.29
CA LEU A 410 -0.96 1.91 1.72
C LEU A 410 -1.65 2.40 0.44
N ILE A 411 -2.01 3.69 0.37
CA ILE A 411 -2.60 4.32 -0.83
C ILE A 411 -1.58 4.35 -1.98
N GLU A 412 -0.33 4.66 -1.72
CA GLU A 412 0.71 4.68 -2.76
C GLU A 412 0.88 3.31 -3.44
N ILE A 413 0.86 2.22 -2.66
CA ILE A 413 0.89 0.86 -3.22
C ILE A 413 -0.41 0.55 -3.98
N GLU A 414 -1.56 0.94 -3.45
CA GLU A 414 -2.86 0.75 -4.11
C GLU A 414 -2.91 1.47 -5.46
N ASN A 415 -2.40 2.69 -5.55
CA ASN A 415 -2.29 3.43 -6.80
C ASN A 415 -1.41 2.70 -7.82
N ALA A 416 -0.29 2.13 -7.38
CA ALA A 416 0.56 1.30 -8.25
C ALA A 416 -0.18 0.04 -8.75
N ILE A 417 -0.96 -0.62 -7.89
CA ILE A 417 -1.81 -1.77 -8.26
C ILE A 417 -2.81 -1.38 -9.37
N VAL A 418 -3.52 -0.26 -9.17
CA VAL A 418 -4.50 0.26 -10.13
C VAL A 418 -3.85 0.64 -11.45
N GLU A 419 -2.70 1.30 -11.40
CA GLU A 419 -1.96 1.70 -12.60
C GLU A 419 -1.46 0.47 -13.40
N ILE A 420 -0.96 -0.57 -12.72
CA ILE A 420 -0.56 -1.82 -13.37
C ILE A 420 -1.77 -2.51 -14.01
N LYS A 421 -2.92 -2.55 -13.31
CA LYS A 421 -4.17 -3.06 -13.89
C LYS A 421 -4.55 -2.31 -15.17
N LYS A 422 -4.43 -0.96 -15.15
CA LYS A 422 -4.72 -0.12 -16.32
C LYS A 422 -3.78 -0.45 -17.50
N ARG A 423 -2.49 -0.66 -17.24
CA ARG A 423 -1.49 -0.98 -18.28
C ARG A 423 -1.62 -2.39 -18.86
N THR A 424 -2.00 -3.37 -18.02
CA THR A 424 -1.92 -4.79 -18.37
C THR A 424 -3.29 -5.44 -18.56
N GLY A 425 -4.37 -4.78 -18.15
CA GLY A 425 -5.73 -5.33 -18.15
C GLY A 425 -6.02 -6.34 -17.03
N LYS A 426 -5.02 -6.71 -16.21
CA LYS A 426 -5.14 -7.71 -15.13
C LYS A 426 -4.68 -7.13 -13.79
N MET A 427 -5.29 -7.58 -12.69
CA MET A 427 -4.82 -7.25 -11.34
C MET A 427 -3.46 -7.88 -11.09
N PRO A 428 -2.48 -7.13 -10.54
CA PRO A 428 -1.17 -7.69 -10.23
C PRO A 428 -1.21 -8.59 -9.00
N VAL A 429 -0.29 -9.55 -8.96
CA VAL A 429 0.11 -10.21 -7.72
C VAL A 429 1.14 -9.31 -7.03
N VAL A 430 0.89 -8.98 -5.77
CA VAL A 430 1.66 -7.99 -5.01
C VAL A 430 2.61 -8.70 -4.04
N PHE A 431 3.88 -8.35 -4.06
CA PHE A 431 4.91 -8.83 -3.13
C PHE A 431 5.42 -7.65 -2.30
N ILE A 432 5.38 -7.78 -0.97
CA ILE A 432 5.86 -6.79 0.01
C ILE A 432 7.06 -7.38 0.75
N ASP A 433 8.28 -7.08 0.32
CA ASP A 433 9.53 -7.63 0.85
C ASP A 433 10.42 -6.52 1.44
N ASN A 434 10.55 -6.39 2.76
CA ASN A 434 9.77 -7.04 3.81
C ASN A 434 8.99 -5.98 4.62
N ILE A 435 7.99 -6.43 5.34
CA ILE A 435 7.15 -5.54 6.16
C ILE A 435 7.96 -4.75 7.19
N SER A 436 8.94 -5.38 7.86
CA SER A 436 9.72 -4.73 8.91
C SER A 436 10.51 -3.51 8.40
N CYS A 437 10.95 -3.52 7.14
CA CYS A 437 11.65 -2.39 6.51
C CYS A 437 10.70 -1.32 5.97
N LEU A 438 9.55 -1.74 5.44
CA LEU A 438 8.56 -0.86 4.82
C LEU A 438 7.62 -0.22 5.84
N ALA A 439 7.45 -0.82 7.03
CA ALA A 439 6.65 -0.34 8.14
C ALA A 439 7.55 0.10 9.30
N SER A 440 8.32 1.15 9.10
CA SER A 440 9.27 1.66 10.11
C SER A 440 8.55 2.08 11.39
N GLY A 441 8.93 1.44 12.52
CA GLY A 441 8.32 1.72 13.82
C GLY A 441 7.09 0.87 14.16
N LEU A 442 6.70 -0.08 13.30
CA LEU A 442 5.62 -1.01 13.59
C LEU A 442 5.96 -1.85 14.83
N LYS A 443 5.10 -1.82 15.84
CA LYS A 443 5.19 -2.72 16.99
C LYS A 443 4.68 -4.10 16.57
N GLU A 444 5.60 -5.00 16.25
CA GLU A 444 5.26 -6.33 15.68
C GLU A 444 4.32 -7.17 16.56
N ASN A 445 4.34 -6.97 17.87
CA ASN A 445 3.49 -7.69 18.84
C ASN A 445 2.14 -7.00 19.10
N ASP A 446 1.87 -5.85 18.50
CA ASP A 446 0.66 -5.08 18.71
C ASP A 446 -0.35 -5.39 17.59
N ALA A 447 -1.49 -5.98 17.97
CA ALA A 447 -2.54 -6.35 17.03
C ALA A 447 -3.16 -5.15 16.32
N ASP A 448 -3.30 -4.04 17.03
CA ASP A 448 -3.93 -2.83 16.51
C ASP A 448 -3.03 -2.15 15.47
N ALA A 449 -1.71 -2.20 15.67
CA ALA A 449 -0.74 -1.70 14.71
C ALA A 449 -0.76 -2.44 13.34
N TRP A 450 -1.15 -3.72 13.34
CA TRP A 450 -1.29 -4.51 12.11
C TRP A 450 -2.63 -4.37 11.40
N SER A 451 -3.67 -3.96 12.13
CA SER A 451 -5.04 -3.92 11.62
C SER A 451 -5.18 -3.12 10.31
N PRO A 452 -4.63 -1.90 10.17
CA PRO A 452 -4.70 -1.13 8.93
C PRO A 452 -4.08 -1.88 7.74
N ILE A 453 -2.90 -2.50 7.94
CA ILE A 453 -2.17 -3.23 6.88
C ILE A 453 -2.99 -4.43 6.42
N ILE A 454 -3.46 -5.25 7.36
CA ILE A 454 -4.23 -6.46 7.04
C ILE A 454 -5.56 -6.13 6.38
N ASN A 455 -6.27 -5.10 6.85
CA ASN A 455 -7.52 -4.64 6.23
C ASN A 455 -7.28 -4.19 4.77
N LYS A 456 -6.15 -3.55 4.50
CA LYS A 456 -5.79 -3.14 3.15
C LYS A 456 -5.46 -4.33 2.26
N PHE A 457 -4.74 -5.34 2.78
CA PHE A 457 -4.49 -6.58 2.05
C PHE A 457 -5.79 -7.31 1.71
N VAL A 458 -6.75 -7.34 2.65
CA VAL A 458 -8.10 -7.88 2.39
C VAL A 458 -8.81 -7.08 1.29
N LYS A 459 -8.69 -5.76 1.31
CA LYS A 459 -9.25 -4.91 0.24
C LYS A 459 -8.63 -5.26 -1.11
N TRP A 460 -7.29 -5.33 -1.21
CA TRP A 460 -6.61 -5.67 -2.47
C TRP A 460 -6.98 -7.08 -2.96
N LYS A 461 -7.09 -8.04 -2.04
CA LYS A 461 -7.61 -9.39 -2.34
C LYS A 461 -9.00 -9.32 -2.97
N ASN A 462 -9.93 -8.57 -2.37
CA ASN A 462 -11.29 -8.41 -2.88
C ASN A 462 -11.33 -7.64 -4.22
N MET A 463 -10.34 -6.80 -4.52
CA MET A 463 -10.17 -6.16 -5.82
C MET A 463 -9.66 -7.13 -6.90
N GLY A 464 -9.26 -8.35 -6.53
CA GLY A 464 -8.76 -9.40 -7.42
C GLY A 464 -7.24 -9.59 -7.42
N SER A 465 -6.50 -9.01 -6.46
CA SER A 465 -5.07 -9.26 -6.29
C SER A 465 -4.80 -10.43 -5.37
N THR A 466 -3.68 -11.12 -5.59
CA THR A 466 -3.07 -12.01 -4.59
C THR A 466 -1.93 -11.24 -3.93
N VAL A 467 -1.83 -11.32 -2.60
CA VAL A 467 -0.84 -10.54 -1.82
C VAL A 467 0.11 -11.47 -1.11
N PHE A 468 1.39 -11.34 -1.39
CA PHE A 468 2.50 -11.95 -0.64
C PHE A 468 3.15 -10.90 0.23
N TYR A 469 3.41 -11.24 1.49
CA TYR A 469 4.22 -10.39 2.34
C TYR A 469 5.22 -11.20 3.16
N PHE A 470 6.40 -10.59 3.38
CA PHE A 470 7.53 -11.24 4.04
C PHE A 470 7.68 -10.72 5.45
N HIS A 471 7.88 -11.63 6.38
CA HIS A 471 8.08 -11.29 7.78
C HIS A 471 9.21 -12.11 8.40
N HIS A 472 9.94 -11.50 9.34
CA HIS A 472 11.00 -12.18 10.08
C HIS A 472 10.42 -12.94 11.29
N LEU A 473 10.97 -14.13 11.58
CA LEU A 473 10.71 -14.84 12.84
C LEU A 473 11.56 -14.23 13.95
N ASN A 474 10.97 -13.99 15.10
CA ASN A 474 11.71 -13.67 16.32
C ASN A 474 12.50 -14.88 16.84
N LYS A 475 13.54 -14.62 17.70
CA LYS A 475 14.48 -15.64 18.21
C LYS A 475 13.87 -16.85 18.93
N GLY A 476 12.55 -16.87 19.17
CA GLY A 476 11.83 -17.97 19.84
C GLY A 476 11.17 -18.98 18.91
N ASN A 477 11.39 -18.95 17.60
CA ASN A 477 10.77 -19.83 16.59
C ASN A 477 9.22 -19.79 16.52
N ASP A 478 8.56 -18.96 17.31
CA ASP A 478 7.13 -18.70 17.19
C ASP A 478 6.92 -17.52 16.23
N SER A 479 5.96 -17.64 15.34
CA SER A 479 5.46 -16.54 14.56
C SER A 479 4.93 -15.48 15.54
N SER A 480 5.78 -14.52 15.90
CA SER A 480 5.38 -13.38 16.71
C SER A 480 4.49 -12.46 15.85
N GLY A 481 3.28 -12.90 15.66
CA GLY A 481 2.23 -12.11 15.10
C GLY A 481 1.01 -12.28 16.00
N SER A 482 0.30 -11.20 16.28
CA SER A 482 -0.93 -11.29 17.02
C SER A 482 -1.85 -12.32 16.36
N THR A 483 -2.64 -13.03 17.17
CA THR A 483 -3.67 -13.99 16.69
C THR A 483 -4.58 -13.42 15.60
N MET A 484 -4.64 -12.09 15.49
CA MET A 484 -5.42 -11.38 14.49
C MET A 484 -4.84 -11.50 13.08
N GLN A 485 -3.51 -11.52 12.91
CA GLN A 485 -2.85 -11.76 11.61
C GLN A 485 -3.25 -13.13 11.04
N HIS A 486 -3.30 -14.16 11.87
CA HIS A 486 -3.61 -15.51 11.43
C HIS A 486 -5.05 -15.71 10.95
N ARG A 487 -6.01 -14.84 11.32
CA ARG A 487 -7.42 -15.05 10.97
C ARG A 487 -7.71 -14.79 9.49
N THR A 488 -7.08 -13.80 8.89
CA THR A 488 -7.34 -13.34 7.51
C THR A 488 -6.39 -13.92 6.47
N ILE A 489 -5.23 -14.43 6.88
CA ILE A 489 -4.22 -15.04 6.00
C ILE A 489 -4.75 -16.38 5.48
N ASP A 490 -4.61 -16.63 4.18
CA ASP A 490 -5.03 -17.86 3.54
C ASP A 490 -3.94 -18.94 3.62
N MET A 491 -2.67 -18.56 3.53
CA MET A 491 -1.53 -19.46 3.64
C MET A 491 -0.38 -18.81 4.40
N VAL A 492 0.23 -19.57 5.29
CA VAL A 492 1.53 -19.27 5.91
C VAL A 492 2.54 -20.27 5.40
N LEU A 493 3.54 -19.79 4.68
CA LEU A 493 4.69 -20.53 4.20
C LEU A 493 5.87 -20.19 5.10
N ARG A 494 6.28 -21.15 5.92
CA ARG A 494 7.40 -20.97 6.85
C ARG A 494 8.66 -21.60 6.29
N MET A 495 9.74 -20.82 6.24
CA MET A 495 11.06 -21.26 5.82
C MET A 495 12.01 -21.31 7.02
N ARG A 496 12.68 -22.43 7.22
CA ARG A 496 13.69 -22.61 8.27
C ARG A 496 14.99 -23.18 7.70
N LYS A 497 16.10 -22.88 8.34
CA LYS A 497 17.37 -23.52 7.98
C LYS A 497 17.32 -24.99 8.37
N PRO A 498 17.81 -25.90 7.52
CA PRO A 498 18.01 -27.29 7.93
C PRO A 498 19.03 -27.33 9.05
N ASP A 499 18.84 -28.20 10.04
CA ASP A 499 19.88 -28.47 11.02
C ASP A 499 21.05 -29.23 10.38
N ASN A 500 22.18 -29.35 11.11
CA ASN A 500 23.39 -29.93 10.54
C ASN A 500 23.22 -31.40 10.09
N LYS A 501 22.23 -32.12 10.64
CA LYS A 501 21.90 -33.49 10.24
C LYS A 501 20.98 -33.58 9.04
N GLN A 502 20.32 -32.49 8.70
CA GLN A 502 19.36 -32.41 7.58
C GLN A 502 19.98 -31.78 6.32
N LYS A 503 21.16 -31.14 6.46
CA LYS A 503 21.86 -30.53 5.32
C LYS A 503 22.39 -31.58 4.36
N ILE A 504 22.16 -31.38 3.10
CA ILE A 504 22.72 -32.21 2.02
C ILE A 504 24.07 -31.61 1.64
N LYS A 505 25.17 -32.26 2.04
CA LYS A 505 26.56 -31.76 1.90
C LYS A 505 26.98 -31.47 0.45
N THR A 506 26.44 -32.21 -0.51
CA THR A 506 26.73 -31.96 -1.95
C THR A 506 26.28 -30.60 -2.45
N PHE A 507 25.44 -29.89 -1.69
CA PHE A 507 24.93 -28.55 -2.01
C PHE A 507 25.38 -27.47 -1.01
N GLU A 508 26.22 -27.80 0.00
CA GLU A 508 26.59 -26.84 1.07
C GLU A 508 27.29 -25.58 0.52
N ASP A 509 28.05 -25.68 -0.56
CA ASP A 509 28.85 -24.60 -1.11
C ASP A 509 28.20 -23.91 -2.33
N LYS A 510 26.98 -24.31 -2.76
CA LYS A 510 26.45 -23.98 -4.08
C LYS A 510 25.12 -23.22 -4.09
N GLY A 511 24.56 -22.83 -2.95
CA GLY A 511 23.31 -22.11 -2.98
C GLY A 511 22.51 -22.12 -1.67
N VAL A 512 21.18 -22.00 -1.78
CA VAL A 512 20.27 -21.96 -0.63
C VAL A 512 19.70 -23.33 -0.36
N GLN A 513 19.76 -23.77 0.91
CA GLN A 513 19.01 -24.90 1.42
C GLN A 513 18.05 -24.42 2.49
N ALA A 514 16.76 -24.71 2.34
CA ALA A 514 15.74 -24.37 3.32
C ALA A 514 14.70 -25.47 3.42
N ILE A 515 14.19 -25.68 4.63
CA ILE A 515 13.01 -26.53 4.83
C ILE A 515 11.80 -25.60 4.81
N VAL A 516 10.80 -25.93 4.01
CA VAL A 516 9.52 -25.26 3.94
C VAL A 516 8.42 -26.11 4.53
N ASP A 517 7.60 -25.53 5.38
CA ASP A 517 6.36 -26.09 5.87
C ASP A 517 5.22 -25.07 5.79
N PHE A 518 4.01 -25.53 6.02
CA PHE A 518 2.79 -24.76 5.85
C PHE A 518 1.96 -24.81 7.13
N PRO A 519 2.29 -24.01 8.16
CA PRO A 519 1.55 -23.95 9.41
C PRO A 519 0.06 -23.63 9.23
N LYS A 520 -0.26 -22.98 8.11
CA LYS A 520 -1.63 -22.71 7.67
C LYS A 520 -1.73 -22.75 6.16
N TRP A 521 -2.71 -23.50 5.66
CA TRP A 521 -3.05 -23.52 4.22
C TRP A 521 -4.53 -23.88 4.05
N ARG A 522 -5.41 -22.88 4.04
CA ARG A 522 -6.88 -23.06 4.08
C ARG A 522 -7.46 -24.08 3.10
N LEU A 523 -6.91 -24.13 1.86
CA LEU A 523 -7.39 -25.05 0.84
C LEU A 523 -6.82 -26.46 0.96
N HIS A 524 -5.71 -26.63 1.68
CA HIS A 524 -4.93 -27.85 1.72
C HIS A 524 -4.50 -28.29 3.13
N ASP A 525 -5.15 -27.77 4.17
CA ASP A 525 -4.91 -28.22 5.55
C ASP A 525 -5.09 -29.74 5.62
N ASN A 526 -4.10 -30.44 6.20
CA ASN A 526 -4.03 -31.89 6.28
C ASN A 526 -3.89 -32.66 4.95
N SER A 527 -3.63 -31.98 3.82
CA SER A 527 -3.36 -32.65 2.55
C SER A 527 -1.87 -33.03 2.40
N LYS A 528 -1.58 -33.92 1.44
CA LYS A 528 -0.19 -34.26 1.06
C LYS A 528 0.61 -33.02 0.56
N HIS A 529 -0.06 -31.95 0.12
CA HIS A 529 0.58 -30.74 -0.39
C HIS A 529 1.10 -29.85 0.75
N ALA A 530 0.51 -29.93 1.94
CA ALA A 530 0.93 -29.19 3.12
C ALA A 530 2.08 -29.86 3.91
N GLN A 531 2.65 -30.95 3.37
CA GLN A 531 3.77 -31.61 4.00
C GLN A 531 5.06 -30.77 3.93
N GLU A 532 5.94 -31.02 4.87
CA GLU A 532 7.25 -30.40 4.92
C GLU A 532 8.15 -30.86 3.77
N HIS A 533 8.85 -29.94 3.15
CA HIS A 533 9.76 -30.22 2.03
C HIS A 533 11.10 -29.50 2.20
N MET A 534 12.17 -30.13 1.71
CA MET A 534 13.46 -29.47 1.51
C MET A 534 13.46 -28.73 0.16
N LEU A 535 13.75 -27.43 0.20
CA LEU A 535 13.98 -26.62 -0.99
C LEU A 535 15.48 -26.41 -1.16
N ILE A 536 15.97 -26.63 -2.37
CA ILE A 536 17.35 -26.37 -2.77
C ILE A 536 17.33 -25.43 -3.95
N CYS A 537 18.18 -24.41 -3.90
CA CYS A 537 18.40 -23.48 -5.01
C CYS A 537 19.86 -23.49 -5.40
N GLU A 538 20.17 -23.92 -6.61
CA GLU A 538 21.49 -23.84 -7.23
C GLU A 538 21.34 -23.08 -8.55
N ASP A 539 22.14 -22.04 -8.78
CA ASP A 539 22.09 -21.20 -9.99
C ASP A 539 20.66 -20.72 -10.32
N TRP A 540 19.91 -20.29 -9.32
CA TRP A 540 18.51 -19.85 -9.41
C TRP A 540 17.51 -20.94 -9.78
N LYS A 541 17.93 -22.18 -9.95
CA LYS A 541 17.06 -23.34 -10.19
C LYS A 541 16.64 -23.94 -8.86
N TRP A 542 15.35 -23.88 -8.62
CA TRP A 542 14.75 -24.43 -7.40
C TRP A 542 14.34 -25.87 -7.60
N GLN A 543 14.66 -26.71 -6.63
CA GLN A 543 14.26 -28.11 -6.54
C GLN A 543 13.56 -28.36 -5.21
N LYS A 544 12.58 -29.26 -5.25
CA LYS A 544 11.86 -29.73 -4.08
C LYS A 544 12.21 -31.20 -3.82
N LEU A 545 12.68 -31.47 -2.63
CA LEU A 545 13.00 -32.83 -2.17
C LEU A 545 12.22 -33.13 -0.88
N PRO A 546 11.96 -34.41 -0.56
CA PRO A 546 11.43 -34.78 0.74
C PRO A 546 12.44 -34.41 1.84
N VAL A 547 11.94 -34.15 3.04
CA VAL A 547 12.82 -33.97 4.21
C VAL A 547 13.35 -35.36 4.62
N LEU A 548 14.66 -35.54 4.47
CA LEU A 548 15.35 -36.80 4.72
C LEU A 548 15.56 -37.02 6.23
N THR A 549 15.39 -38.24 6.68
CA THR A 549 15.83 -38.64 8.01
C THR A 549 17.36 -38.73 8.08
N SER A 550 17.92 -38.75 9.30
CA SER A 550 19.38 -38.88 9.48
C SER A 550 19.95 -40.11 8.76
N ASP A 551 19.22 -41.26 8.81
CA ASP A 551 19.65 -42.47 8.12
C ASP A 551 19.60 -42.30 6.59
N GLU A 552 18.56 -41.64 6.06
CA GLU A 552 18.43 -41.41 4.61
C GLU A 552 19.53 -40.48 4.10
N ILE A 553 19.91 -39.47 4.87
CA ILE A 553 21.05 -38.60 4.55
C ILE A 553 22.35 -39.37 4.51
N GLU A 554 22.60 -40.24 5.51
CA GLU A 554 23.78 -41.11 5.54
C GLU A 554 23.78 -42.11 4.38
N ILE A 555 22.63 -42.71 4.04
CA ILE A 555 22.49 -43.57 2.87
C ILE A 555 22.85 -42.78 1.59
N VAL A 556 22.34 -41.59 1.40
CA VAL A 556 22.67 -40.73 0.23
C VAL A 556 24.17 -40.45 0.19
N ARG A 557 24.79 -40.13 1.33
CA ARG A 557 26.24 -39.87 1.42
C ARG A 557 27.03 -41.11 0.98
N MET A 558 26.71 -42.28 1.56
CA MET A 558 27.43 -43.52 1.28
C MET A 558 27.23 -44.01 -0.16
N VAL A 559 26.02 -43.82 -0.73
CA VAL A 559 25.78 -44.11 -2.16
C VAL A 559 26.64 -43.19 -3.04
N ASN A 560 26.77 -41.90 -2.68
CA ASN A 560 27.65 -40.97 -3.42
C ASN A 560 29.15 -41.32 -3.25
N GLU A 561 29.53 -41.96 -2.14
CA GLU A 561 30.88 -42.51 -1.90
C GLU A 561 31.08 -43.88 -2.58
N GLU A 562 30.11 -44.32 -3.38
CA GLU A 562 30.11 -45.60 -4.12
C GLU A 562 30.20 -46.86 -3.24
N LEU A 563 29.76 -46.79 -1.96
CA LEU A 563 29.66 -47.97 -1.07
C LEU A 563 28.56 -48.91 -1.55
N ASP A 564 28.80 -50.20 -1.39
CA ASP A 564 27.79 -51.19 -1.71
C ASP A 564 26.72 -51.29 -0.58
N VAL A 565 25.58 -51.92 -0.92
CA VAL A 565 24.43 -52.01 0.03
C VAL A 565 24.78 -52.74 1.31
N LYS A 566 25.70 -53.71 1.29
CA LYS A 566 26.11 -54.47 2.47
C LYS A 566 26.98 -53.60 3.40
N GLU A 567 27.87 -52.80 2.82
CA GLU A 567 28.68 -51.88 3.58
C GLU A 567 27.82 -50.80 4.22
N ILE A 568 26.86 -50.23 3.45
CA ILE A 568 25.90 -49.24 3.97
C ILE A 568 25.06 -49.87 5.12
N ALA A 569 24.54 -51.07 4.91
CA ALA A 569 23.74 -51.80 5.91
C ALA A 569 24.51 -52.02 7.23
N LYS A 570 25.79 -52.35 7.13
CA LYS A 570 26.67 -52.58 8.28
C LYS A 570 26.99 -51.28 9.02
N GLN A 571 27.18 -50.15 8.30
CA GLN A 571 27.53 -48.87 8.91
C GLN A 571 26.32 -48.18 9.57
N ILE A 572 25.12 -48.36 9.01
CA ILE A 572 23.87 -47.77 9.56
C ILE A 572 23.17 -48.70 10.57
N ASP A 573 23.63 -49.94 10.71
CA ASP A 573 23.02 -50.96 11.56
C ASP A 573 21.56 -51.26 11.16
N LEU A 574 21.31 -51.40 9.86
CA LEU A 574 20.01 -51.77 9.30
C LEU A 574 20.13 -53.00 8.38
N ALA A 575 19.08 -53.78 8.28
CA ALA A 575 19.04 -54.93 7.36
C ALA A 575 19.18 -54.48 5.89
N GLU A 576 19.96 -55.20 5.07
CA GLU A 576 20.17 -54.91 3.64
C GLU A 576 18.86 -54.68 2.88
N LYS A 577 17.82 -55.48 3.16
CA LYS A 577 16.49 -55.32 2.58
C LYS A 577 15.86 -53.96 2.89
N THR A 578 16.14 -53.40 4.08
CA THR A 578 15.66 -52.07 4.48
C THR A 578 16.42 -50.99 3.73
N ILE A 579 17.74 -51.14 3.58
CA ILE A 579 18.58 -50.21 2.79
C ILE A 579 18.13 -50.19 1.33
N TYR A 580 17.92 -51.36 0.70
CA TYR A 580 17.37 -51.47 -0.65
C TYR A 580 16.05 -50.69 -0.81
N LYS A 581 15.11 -50.85 0.14
CA LYS A 581 13.84 -50.11 0.11
C LYS A 581 14.04 -48.62 0.24
N LYS A 582 14.92 -48.17 1.14
CA LYS A 582 15.23 -46.73 1.33
C LYS A 582 15.91 -46.15 0.09
N ILE A 583 16.90 -46.84 -0.50
CA ILE A 583 17.58 -46.42 -1.75
C ILE A 583 16.57 -46.31 -2.90
N LYS A 584 15.69 -47.33 -3.05
CA LYS A 584 14.65 -47.28 -4.08
C LYS A 584 13.72 -46.08 -3.88
N LYS A 585 13.25 -45.86 -2.66
CA LYS A 585 12.42 -44.69 -2.34
C LYS A 585 13.14 -43.38 -2.69
N LEU A 586 14.41 -43.23 -2.31
CA LEU A 586 15.22 -42.05 -2.57
C LEU A 586 15.48 -41.83 -4.08
N LYS A 587 15.54 -42.91 -4.87
CA LYS A 587 15.58 -42.83 -6.32
C LYS A 587 14.24 -42.37 -6.92
N ASP A 588 13.15 -42.99 -6.46
CA ASP A 588 11.80 -42.66 -6.91
C ASP A 588 11.44 -41.21 -6.56
N GLU A 589 12.02 -40.65 -5.49
CA GLU A 589 11.88 -39.25 -5.03
C GLU A 589 12.92 -38.30 -5.68
N GLY A 590 13.80 -38.80 -6.57
CA GLY A 590 14.80 -38.00 -7.29
C GLY A 590 15.98 -37.49 -6.45
N VAL A 591 16.15 -38.01 -5.24
CA VAL A 591 17.25 -37.65 -4.33
C VAL A 591 18.57 -38.31 -4.76
N ILE A 592 18.49 -39.55 -5.28
CA ILE A 592 19.60 -40.30 -5.86
C ILE A 592 19.37 -40.42 -7.36
N THR A 593 20.28 -39.90 -8.19
CA THR A 593 20.17 -39.95 -9.66
C THR A 593 20.88 -41.16 -10.24
N ASP A 594 20.39 -41.72 -11.37
CA ASP A 594 20.94 -42.91 -12.01
C ASP A 594 22.33 -42.75 -12.66
N GLU A 595 22.79 -41.48 -12.83
CA GLU A 595 24.18 -41.22 -13.30
C GLU A 595 25.25 -41.75 -12.35
N LEU A 596 24.92 -41.88 -11.06
CA LEU A 596 25.78 -42.48 -10.04
C LEU A 596 25.81 -44.02 -10.08
N ASN A 597 24.81 -44.66 -10.70
CA ASN A 597 24.69 -46.12 -10.74
C ASN A 597 25.48 -46.81 -11.87
N ASN A 598 25.79 -46.11 -12.94
CA ASN A 598 26.52 -46.72 -14.05
C ASN A 598 27.99 -47.01 -13.70
N LYS A 599 28.54 -46.32 -12.68
CA LYS A 599 29.90 -46.62 -12.19
C LYS A 599 29.97 -47.86 -11.28
N THR A 600 28.89 -48.20 -10.58
CA THR A 600 28.81 -49.39 -9.72
C THR A 600 28.54 -50.69 -10.47
N SER A 601 27.89 -50.63 -11.67
CA SER A 601 27.67 -51.81 -12.51
C SER A 601 28.92 -52.21 -13.31
N ASP A 602 29.77 -51.27 -13.68
CA ASP A 602 31.01 -51.53 -14.45
C ASP A 602 32.12 -52.21 -13.60
N ARG A 603 32.07 -52.10 -12.25
CA ARG A 603 33.04 -52.84 -11.41
C ARG A 603 32.76 -54.33 -11.29
N LYS A 604 31.49 -54.77 -11.38
CA LYS A 604 31.14 -56.20 -11.35
C LYS A 604 31.54 -56.94 -12.63
N THR A 605 31.79 -56.25 -13.73
CA THR A 605 32.25 -56.85 -14.99
C THR A 605 33.77 -56.95 -15.12
N LYS A 606 34.54 -56.34 -14.19
CA LYS A 606 36.01 -56.36 -14.23
C LYS A 606 36.65 -57.35 -13.22
N GLU A 607 35.87 -58.02 -12.35
CA GLU A 607 36.39 -59.08 -11.48
C GLU A 607 36.07 -60.53 -11.97
N VAL A 608 35.55 -60.65 -13.19
CA VAL A 608 35.33 -61.95 -13.84
C VAL A 608 35.92 -61.87 -15.28
N CYS A 609 37.23 -61.66 -15.37
CA CYS A 609 38.05 -61.99 -16.51
C CYS A 609 39.50 -62.23 -16.04
#